data_e0b49269b89cf7070ead9b72668be563
#
_entry.id   e0b49269b89cf7070ead9b72668be563
#
_cell.length_a   1.000
_cell.length_b   1.000
_cell.length_c   1.000
_cell.angle_alpha   90.00
_cell.angle_beta   90.00
_cell.angle_gamma   90.00
#
_symmetry.space_group_name_H-M   'P 1'
#
loop_
_entity.id
_entity.type
_entity.pdbx_description
1 polymer ?
#
loop_
_entity_poly.entity_id
_entity_poly.type
_entity_poly.pdbx_seq_one_letter_code
_entity_poly.pdbx_strand_id
1 'polypeptide(L)'
;APQLSLKQGALGRPQRGRKLAILPLDVGGEPVAYGAIGIIGVHRSDAGLMLGYFGAAQATQACFRGDWFLTGDLAIMEKDGTITYRGRADDMMNAGGFRVAPLEVETVMQTCPGVVNIAVTSIEIKPNSFVIAGFYMAEAELDGTVLDRFAKHHLAAYKCPKTYIRCNALPMAANGKIQRRALALNWNNLNG
;
A
#
# COMPACT_ATOMS: atom_id res chain seq x y z
N ALA A 1 -12.31 -30.36 6.83
CA ALA A 1 -12.10 -29.23 5.91
C ALA A 1 -10.62 -29.25 5.51
N PRO A 2 -10.27 -29.09 4.21
CA PRO A 2 -8.86 -29.02 3.82
C PRO A 2 -8.23 -27.81 4.51
N GLN A 3 -7.13 -28.05 5.20
CA GLN A 3 -6.31 -27.02 5.83
C GLN A 3 -5.76 -26.13 4.70
N LEU A 4 -6.31 -24.93 4.57
CA LEU A 4 -5.76 -23.91 3.66
C LEU A 4 -4.39 -23.51 4.22
N SER A 5 -3.32 -23.90 3.55
CA SER A 5 -2.01 -23.28 3.78
C SER A 5 -2.10 -21.84 3.29
N LEU A 6 -2.32 -20.90 4.22
CA LEU A 6 -2.38 -19.48 3.88
C LEU A 6 -0.98 -19.03 3.45
N LYS A 7 -0.86 -18.51 2.24
CA LYS A 7 0.33 -17.79 1.79
C LYS A 7 0.53 -16.56 2.68
N GLN A 8 1.76 -16.19 2.93
CA GLN A 8 2.08 -14.97 3.69
C GLN A 8 1.42 -13.75 3.03
N GLY A 9 0.73 -12.93 3.82
CA GLY A 9 -0.03 -11.76 3.34
C GLY A 9 -1.40 -12.07 2.75
N ALA A 10 -1.83 -13.34 2.72
CA ALA A 10 -3.16 -13.70 2.28
C ALA A 10 -4.22 -13.27 3.30
N LEU A 11 -5.25 -12.57 2.83
CA LEU A 11 -6.47 -12.28 3.61
C LEU A 11 -7.38 -13.49 3.72
N GLY A 12 -7.24 -14.45 2.82
CA GLY A 12 -8.11 -15.61 2.70
C GLY A 12 -8.90 -15.61 1.39
N ARG A 13 -10.05 -16.27 1.42
CA ARG A 13 -11.00 -16.35 0.29
C ARG A 13 -12.34 -15.77 0.68
N PRO A 14 -13.08 -15.15 -0.25
CA PRO A 14 -14.45 -14.71 0.00
C PRO A 14 -15.31 -15.87 0.48
N GLN A 15 -16.10 -15.65 1.51
CA GLN A 15 -17.09 -16.62 1.95
C GLN A 15 -18.13 -16.84 0.84
N ARG A 16 -18.73 -18.02 0.82
CA ARG A 16 -19.79 -18.35 -0.15
C ARG A 16 -20.91 -17.31 -0.09
N GLY A 17 -21.32 -16.82 -1.24
CA GLY A 17 -22.37 -15.80 -1.37
C GLY A 17 -21.87 -14.34 -1.29
N ARG A 18 -20.61 -14.10 -0.93
CA ARG A 18 -20.02 -12.75 -1.00
C ARG A 18 -19.69 -12.37 -2.45
N LYS A 19 -19.91 -11.11 -2.79
CA LYS A 19 -19.72 -10.57 -4.14
C LYS A 19 -18.56 -9.59 -4.14
N LEU A 20 -17.35 -10.12 -4.23
CA LEU A 20 -16.08 -9.39 -4.22
C LEU A 20 -15.39 -9.53 -5.57
N ALA A 21 -14.71 -8.47 -6.01
CA ALA A 21 -13.86 -8.47 -7.19
C ALA A 21 -12.63 -7.59 -6.96
N ILE A 22 -11.60 -7.80 -7.77
CA ILE A 22 -10.47 -6.88 -7.87
C ILE A 22 -10.71 -6.00 -9.10
N LEU A 23 -10.83 -4.69 -8.88
CA LEU A 23 -11.17 -3.71 -9.91
C LEU A 23 -9.93 -2.93 -10.34
N PRO A 24 -9.89 -2.41 -11.59
CA PRO A 24 -8.76 -1.61 -12.04
C PRO A 24 -8.56 -0.35 -11.18
N LEU A 25 -7.31 0.11 -11.10
CA LEU A 25 -6.95 1.35 -10.37
C LEU A 25 -7.56 2.58 -11.01
N ASP A 26 -7.60 2.60 -12.33
CA ASP A 26 -8.16 3.68 -13.12
C ASP A 26 -9.63 3.44 -13.45
N VAL A 27 -10.21 4.31 -14.27
CA VAL A 27 -11.63 4.24 -14.64
C VAL A 27 -11.92 2.93 -15.39
N GLY A 28 -12.89 2.16 -14.88
CA GLY A 28 -13.34 0.89 -15.45
C GLY A 28 -14.17 0.13 -14.43
N GLY A 29 -15.16 -0.64 -14.87
CA GLY A 29 -16.07 -1.41 -14.01
C GLY A 29 -15.84 -2.91 -14.04
N GLU A 30 -15.11 -3.42 -15.04
CA GLU A 30 -14.83 -4.85 -15.16
C GLU A 30 -13.67 -5.29 -14.26
N PRO A 31 -13.80 -6.46 -13.60
CA PRO A 31 -12.73 -7.03 -12.80
C PRO A 31 -11.44 -7.25 -13.60
N VAL A 32 -10.30 -7.02 -12.96
CA VAL A 32 -8.99 -7.32 -13.55
C VAL A 32 -8.76 -8.83 -13.65
N ALA A 33 -7.83 -9.25 -14.50
CA ALA A 33 -7.44 -10.66 -14.61
C ALA A 33 -6.87 -11.19 -13.28
N TYR A 34 -7.04 -12.50 -13.05
CA TYR A 34 -6.39 -13.16 -11.91
C TYR A 34 -4.88 -12.95 -11.92
N GLY A 35 -4.31 -12.67 -10.74
CA GLY A 35 -2.90 -12.32 -10.58
C GLY A 35 -2.58 -10.85 -10.82
N ALA A 36 -3.50 -10.05 -11.36
CA ALA A 36 -3.31 -8.61 -11.51
C ALA A 36 -3.67 -7.86 -10.23
N ILE A 37 -2.96 -6.76 -9.97
CA ILE A 37 -3.23 -5.88 -8.83
C ILE A 37 -4.39 -4.93 -9.16
N GLY A 38 -5.24 -4.69 -8.17
CA GLY A 38 -6.32 -3.71 -8.26
C GLY A 38 -6.93 -3.42 -6.91
N ILE A 39 -8.03 -2.67 -6.89
CA ILE A 39 -8.76 -2.30 -5.67
C ILE A 39 -9.80 -3.37 -5.35
N ILE A 40 -9.89 -3.77 -4.09
CA ILE A 40 -10.98 -4.65 -3.63
C ILE A 40 -12.29 -3.89 -3.77
N GLY A 41 -13.18 -4.40 -4.62
CA GLY A 41 -14.54 -3.94 -4.79
C GLY A 41 -15.52 -4.90 -4.14
N VAL A 42 -16.55 -4.35 -3.49
CA VAL A 42 -17.70 -5.11 -2.96
C VAL A 42 -18.91 -4.68 -3.76
N HIS A 43 -19.60 -5.64 -4.40
CA HIS A 43 -20.76 -5.32 -5.23
C HIS A 43 -21.92 -4.80 -4.38
N ARG A 44 -22.67 -3.84 -4.89
CA ARG A 44 -23.81 -3.20 -4.21
C ARG A 44 -24.86 -4.20 -3.68
N SER A 45 -25.04 -5.31 -4.36
CA SER A 45 -25.97 -6.38 -3.96
C SER A 45 -25.36 -7.42 -3.03
N ASP A 46 -24.16 -7.19 -2.48
CA ASP A 46 -23.59 -8.05 -1.44
C ASP A 46 -24.32 -7.82 -0.12
N ALA A 47 -24.85 -8.88 0.47
CA ALA A 47 -25.65 -8.80 1.70
C ALA A 47 -24.86 -8.30 2.92
N GLY A 48 -23.53 -8.38 2.89
CA GLY A 48 -22.67 -7.89 3.98
C GLY A 48 -22.09 -6.51 3.72
N LEU A 49 -22.52 -5.82 2.65
CA LEU A 49 -22.09 -4.44 2.43
C LEU A 49 -22.78 -3.52 3.44
N MET A 50 -22.04 -2.55 3.97
CA MET A 50 -22.60 -1.52 4.84
C MET A 50 -23.71 -0.73 4.12
N LEU A 51 -24.69 -0.21 4.86
CA LEU A 51 -25.72 0.68 4.33
C LEU A 51 -25.16 2.05 3.94
N GLY A 52 -24.11 2.49 4.59
CA GLY A 52 -23.43 3.77 4.34
C GLY A 52 -22.74 4.31 5.58
N TYR A 53 -22.01 5.42 5.42
CA TYR A 53 -21.47 6.18 6.54
C TYR A 53 -22.57 7.01 7.19
N PHE A 54 -22.71 6.91 8.50
CA PHE A 54 -23.74 7.60 9.26
C PHE A 54 -23.63 9.12 9.06
N GLY A 55 -24.74 9.76 8.65
CA GLY A 55 -24.79 11.20 8.40
C GLY A 55 -23.93 11.72 7.21
N ALA A 56 -23.33 10.84 6.41
CA ALA A 56 -22.37 11.23 5.37
C ALA A 56 -22.69 10.58 4.01
N ALA A 57 -23.86 10.90 3.47
CA ALA A 57 -24.35 10.34 2.20
C ALA A 57 -23.40 10.61 1.02
N GLN A 58 -22.85 11.83 0.92
CA GLN A 58 -21.92 12.19 -0.14
C GLN A 58 -20.60 11.38 -0.05
N ALA A 59 -20.06 11.21 1.17
CA ALA A 59 -18.89 10.37 1.39
C ALA A 59 -19.16 8.90 1.03
N THR A 60 -20.36 8.42 1.35
CA THR A 60 -20.78 7.07 0.94
C THR A 60 -20.81 6.95 -0.58
N GLN A 61 -21.46 7.88 -1.27
CA GLN A 61 -21.55 7.86 -2.73
C GLN A 61 -20.19 7.97 -3.41
N ALA A 62 -19.27 8.75 -2.87
CA ALA A 62 -17.91 8.89 -3.40
C ALA A 62 -17.09 7.59 -3.35
N CYS A 63 -17.46 6.62 -2.51
CA CYS A 63 -16.83 5.31 -2.46
C CYS A 63 -17.33 4.34 -3.54
N PHE A 64 -18.34 4.72 -4.32
CA PHE A 64 -18.90 3.86 -5.36
C PHE A 64 -18.37 4.20 -6.76
N ARG A 65 -18.07 3.15 -7.52
CA ARG A 65 -17.82 3.18 -8.96
C ARG A 65 -18.83 2.24 -9.62
N GLY A 66 -19.88 2.82 -10.22
CA GLY A 66 -21.03 2.04 -10.68
C GLY A 66 -21.67 1.25 -9.53
N ASP A 67 -21.76 -0.05 -9.68
CA ASP A 67 -22.32 -0.96 -8.65
C ASP A 67 -21.28 -1.48 -7.64
N TRP A 68 -20.04 -1.00 -7.69
CA TRP A 68 -18.97 -1.45 -6.82
C TRP A 68 -18.61 -0.43 -5.77
N PHE A 69 -18.71 -0.81 -4.49
CA PHE A 69 -18.10 -0.09 -3.38
C PHE A 69 -16.60 -0.37 -3.36
N LEU A 70 -15.78 0.67 -3.48
CA LEU A 70 -14.32 0.57 -3.45
C LEU A 70 -13.82 0.69 -2.01
N THR A 71 -13.13 -0.32 -1.52
CA THR A 71 -12.59 -0.33 -0.16
C THR A 71 -11.37 0.59 0.01
N GLY A 72 -10.72 0.93 -1.12
CA GLY A 72 -9.42 1.60 -1.14
C GLY A 72 -8.24 0.68 -0.83
N ASP A 73 -8.47 -0.59 -0.55
CA ASP A 73 -7.44 -1.59 -0.33
C ASP A 73 -7.02 -2.22 -1.66
N LEU A 74 -5.70 -2.31 -1.87
CA LEU A 74 -5.11 -2.99 -3.02
C LEU A 74 -4.93 -4.46 -2.73
N ALA A 75 -5.25 -5.29 -3.71
CA ALA A 75 -5.07 -6.74 -3.60
C ALA A 75 -4.85 -7.39 -4.96
N ILE A 76 -4.45 -8.65 -4.91
CA ILE A 76 -4.43 -9.58 -6.04
C ILE A 76 -5.38 -10.72 -5.67
N MET A 77 -6.18 -11.19 -6.64
CA MET A 77 -6.96 -12.40 -6.49
C MET A 77 -6.36 -13.49 -7.40
N GLU A 78 -6.03 -14.60 -6.80
CA GLU A 78 -5.52 -15.77 -7.52
C GLU A 78 -6.67 -16.57 -8.16
N LYS A 79 -6.35 -17.46 -9.10
CA LYS A 79 -7.35 -18.34 -9.76
C LYS A 79 -8.13 -19.21 -8.77
N ASP A 80 -7.54 -19.55 -7.64
CA ASP A 80 -8.19 -20.34 -6.58
C ASP A 80 -9.08 -19.49 -5.64
N GLY A 81 -9.22 -18.18 -5.92
CA GLY A 81 -9.98 -17.21 -5.14
C GLY A 81 -9.25 -16.64 -3.93
N THR A 82 -8.00 -17.00 -3.70
CA THR A 82 -7.20 -16.42 -2.61
C THR A 82 -6.91 -14.96 -2.90
N ILE A 83 -7.23 -14.09 -1.93
CA ILE A 83 -6.97 -12.64 -1.99
C ILE A 83 -5.73 -12.34 -1.15
N THR A 84 -4.74 -11.69 -1.75
CA THR A 84 -3.51 -11.24 -1.09
C THR A 84 -3.48 -9.71 -1.07
N TYR A 85 -3.36 -9.13 0.14
CA TYR A 85 -3.29 -7.69 0.35
C TYR A 85 -1.99 -7.09 -0.18
N ARG A 86 -2.08 -5.89 -0.78
CA ARG A 86 -0.95 -5.18 -1.40
C ARG A 86 -0.80 -3.74 -0.94
N GLY A 87 -1.57 -3.29 0.03
CA GLY A 87 -1.51 -1.94 0.57
C GLY A 87 -2.77 -1.13 0.32
N ARG A 88 -2.64 0.19 0.40
CA ARG A 88 -3.75 1.15 0.16
C ARG A 88 -3.57 1.85 -1.18
N ALA A 89 -4.69 2.13 -1.85
CA ALA A 89 -4.68 2.87 -3.11
C ALA A 89 -4.26 4.34 -2.93
N ASP A 90 -4.65 4.94 -1.80
CA ASP A 90 -4.33 6.32 -1.42
C ASP A 90 -2.88 6.51 -0.91
N ASP A 91 -2.19 5.42 -0.56
CA ASP A 91 -0.77 5.42 -0.19
C ASP A 91 0.16 5.19 -1.40
N MET A 92 -0.39 4.90 -2.59
CA MET A 92 0.43 4.64 -3.78
C MET A 92 1.36 5.82 -4.08
N MET A 93 2.64 5.50 -4.19
CA MET A 93 3.68 6.47 -4.54
C MET A 93 3.81 6.58 -6.07
N ASN A 94 4.07 7.80 -6.56
CA ASN A 94 4.44 8.02 -7.94
C ASN A 94 5.96 8.25 -8.02
N ALA A 95 6.66 7.35 -8.69
CA ALA A 95 8.11 7.39 -8.86
C ALA A 95 8.46 7.32 -10.36
N GLY A 96 8.77 8.48 -10.95
CA GLY A 96 9.14 8.55 -12.36
C GLY A 96 8.07 8.01 -13.32
N GLY A 97 6.79 8.22 -13.03
CA GLY A 97 5.66 7.71 -13.81
C GLY A 97 5.20 6.30 -13.44
N PHE A 98 5.89 5.61 -12.54
CA PHE A 98 5.49 4.30 -12.04
C PHE A 98 4.71 4.42 -10.72
N ARG A 99 3.64 3.65 -10.60
CA ARG A 99 2.88 3.52 -9.35
C ARG A 99 3.50 2.42 -8.49
N VAL A 100 3.98 2.77 -7.29
CA VAL A 100 4.68 1.86 -6.37
C VAL A 100 3.90 1.77 -5.06
N ALA A 101 3.59 0.55 -4.63
CA ALA A 101 2.97 0.31 -3.34
C ALA A 101 4.02 0.39 -2.22
N PRO A 102 3.86 1.25 -1.18
CA PRO A 102 4.79 1.35 -0.07
C PRO A 102 5.07 -0.01 0.59
N LEU A 103 4.04 -0.79 0.84
CA LEU A 103 4.14 -2.08 1.51
C LEU A 103 5.10 -3.05 0.79
N GLU A 104 5.15 -3.02 -0.53
CA GLU A 104 6.06 -3.87 -1.30
C GLU A 104 7.52 -3.54 -1.02
N VAL A 105 7.85 -2.26 -0.99
CA VAL A 105 9.21 -1.77 -0.69
C VAL A 105 9.56 -2.00 0.78
N GLU A 106 8.63 -1.68 1.68
CA GLU A 106 8.79 -1.85 3.13
C GLU A 106 9.05 -3.31 3.49
N THR A 107 8.27 -4.25 2.93
CA THR A 107 8.42 -5.69 3.18
C THR A 107 9.82 -6.19 2.83
N VAL A 108 10.38 -5.73 1.72
CA VAL A 108 11.74 -6.08 1.31
C VAL A 108 12.77 -5.40 2.19
N MET A 109 12.67 -4.09 2.37
CA MET A 109 13.66 -3.31 3.12
C MET A 109 13.69 -3.64 4.62
N GLN A 110 12.59 -4.13 5.18
CA GLN A 110 12.53 -4.63 6.56
C GLN A 110 13.46 -5.83 6.80
N THR A 111 13.79 -6.58 5.76
CA THR A 111 14.74 -7.71 5.86
C THR A 111 16.21 -7.29 5.74
N CYS A 112 16.48 -6.00 5.52
CA CYS A 112 17.85 -5.49 5.48
C CYS A 112 18.51 -5.54 6.86
N PRO A 113 19.71 -6.12 7.01
CA PRO A 113 20.39 -6.19 8.29
C PRO A 113 20.54 -4.84 8.96
N GLY A 114 20.18 -4.75 10.24
CA GLY A 114 20.23 -3.53 11.05
C GLY A 114 18.98 -2.66 10.98
N VAL A 115 18.07 -2.89 10.05
CA VAL A 115 16.77 -2.19 10.00
C VAL A 115 15.81 -2.83 11.01
N VAL A 116 15.37 -2.04 11.99
CA VAL A 116 14.37 -2.45 12.99
C VAL A 116 12.96 -2.27 12.43
N ASN A 117 12.72 -1.14 11.79
CA ASN A 117 11.45 -0.84 11.10
C ASN A 117 11.70 0.20 10.00
N ILE A 118 10.84 0.19 8.98
CA ILE A 118 10.94 1.14 7.88
C ILE A 118 9.55 1.50 7.34
N ALA A 119 9.38 2.76 6.99
CA ALA A 119 8.26 3.26 6.23
C ALA A 119 8.76 3.98 4.98
N VAL A 120 8.08 3.80 3.87
CA VAL A 120 8.44 4.53 2.65
C VAL A 120 7.30 5.43 2.19
N THR A 121 7.65 6.58 1.66
CA THR A 121 6.68 7.52 1.07
C THR A 121 7.36 8.33 -0.03
N SER A 122 6.55 8.96 -0.89
CA SER A 122 7.06 9.97 -1.82
C SER A 122 7.36 11.26 -1.10
N ILE A 123 8.52 11.84 -1.36
CA ILE A 123 8.88 13.20 -0.96
C ILE A 123 9.15 14.05 -2.19
N GLU A 124 8.83 15.32 -2.11
CA GLU A 124 9.15 16.29 -3.15
C GLU A 124 10.56 16.83 -2.93
N ILE A 125 11.46 16.66 -3.90
CA ILE A 125 12.84 17.14 -3.86
C ILE A 125 13.05 18.41 -4.67
N LYS A 126 12.17 18.69 -5.61
CA LYS A 126 12.08 19.91 -6.43
C LYS A 126 10.63 20.07 -6.86
N PRO A 127 10.18 21.25 -7.25
CA PRO A 127 8.80 21.47 -7.74
C PRO A 127 8.38 20.39 -8.75
N ASN A 128 7.32 19.64 -8.43
CA ASN A 128 6.77 18.53 -9.21
C ASN A 128 7.73 17.33 -9.43
N SER A 129 8.81 17.20 -8.68
CA SER A 129 9.74 16.08 -8.76
C SER A 129 9.72 15.27 -7.47
N PHE A 130 9.15 14.08 -7.55
CA PHE A 130 8.97 13.17 -6.42
C PHE A 130 9.91 11.97 -6.51
N VAL A 131 10.46 11.59 -5.35
CA VAL A 131 11.24 10.37 -5.20
C VAL A 131 10.73 9.56 -4.02
N ILE A 132 11.00 8.26 -4.02
CA ILE A 132 10.74 7.40 -2.87
C ILE A 132 11.83 7.65 -1.83
N ALA A 133 11.41 7.95 -0.60
CA ALA A 133 12.27 8.06 0.57
C ALA A 133 11.97 6.92 1.56
N GLY A 134 13.01 6.35 2.14
CA GLY A 134 12.92 5.37 3.21
C GLY A 134 13.19 6.00 4.56
N PHE A 135 12.21 6.01 5.44
CA PHE A 135 12.33 6.45 6.85
C PHE A 135 12.51 5.22 7.72
N TYR A 136 13.69 5.02 8.26
CA TYR A 136 14.02 3.78 8.96
C TYR A 136 14.39 4.01 10.43
N MET A 137 14.10 3.00 11.24
CA MET A 137 14.54 2.88 12.62
C MET A 137 15.66 1.84 12.68
N ALA A 138 16.72 2.15 13.41
CA ALA A 138 17.85 1.27 13.65
C ALA A 138 18.53 1.69 14.96
N GLU A 139 19.21 0.74 15.64
CA GLU A 139 19.98 1.04 16.87
C GLU A 139 21.10 2.04 16.60
N ALA A 140 21.77 1.92 15.45
CA ALA A 140 22.81 2.85 14.99
C ALA A 140 22.46 3.35 13.59
N GLU A 141 23.08 4.45 13.18
CA GLU A 141 22.95 4.94 11.82
C GLU A 141 23.56 3.92 10.83
N LEU A 142 22.79 3.59 9.80
CA LEU A 142 23.21 2.66 8.75
C LEU A 142 23.81 3.44 7.58
N ASP A 143 24.87 2.91 6.99
CA ASP A 143 25.41 3.49 5.76
C ASP A 143 24.39 3.42 4.63
N GLY A 144 24.01 4.58 4.09
CA GLY A 144 23.05 4.70 2.99
C GLY A 144 23.47 3.90 1.74
N THR A 145 24.76 3.69 1.53
CA THR A 145 25.25 2.86 0.41
C THR A 145 24.94 1.37 0.61
N VAL A 146 24.90 0.90 1.85
CA VAL A 146 24.48 -0.48 2.19
C VAL A 146 22.99 -0.65 1.93
N LEU A 147 22.17 0.30 2.40
CA LEU A 147 20.72 0.30 2.16
C LEU A 147 20.40 0.36 0.66
N ASP A 148 21.07 1.24 -0.09
CA ASP A 148 20.89 1.36 -1.53
C ASP A 148 21.29 0.08 -2.29
N ARG A 149 22.42 -0.52 -1.93
CA ARG A 149 22.87 -1.80 -2.51
C ARG A 149 21.85 -2.91 -2.22
N PHE A 150 21.37 -2.99 -1.00
CA PHE A 150 20.35 -3.98 -0.61
C PHE A 150 19.08 -3.79 -1.43
N ALA A 151 18.57 -2.55 -1.53
CA ALA A 151 17.40 -2.23 -2.33
C ALA A 151 17.57 -2.63 -3.80
N LYS A 152 18.69 -2.27 -4.42
CA LYS A 152 19.00 -2.59 -5.83
C LYS A 152 19.11 -4.08 -6.10
N HIS A 153 19.49 -4.88 -5.12
CA HIS A 153 19.58 -6.33 -5.26
C HIS A 153 18.22 -7.02 -5.22
N HIS A 154 17.25 -6.46 -4.47
CA HIS A 154 15.99 -7.12 -4.17
C HIS A 154 14.76 -6.44 -4.81
N LEU A 155 14.89 -5.22 -5.31
CA LEU A 155 13.80 -4.43 -5.89
C LEU A 155 14.13 -4.00 -7.33
N ALA A 156 13.10 -3.83 -8.13
CA ALA A 156 13.26 -3.16 -9.43
C ALA A 156 13.74 -1.71 -9.23
N ALA A 157 14.55 -1.19 -10.15
CA ALA A 157 15.23 0.10 -10.02
C ALA A 157 14.28 1.29 -9.70
N TYR A 158 13.08 1.29 -10.27
CA TYR A 158 12.07 2.33 -10.04
C TYR A 158 11.40 2.24 -8.66
N LYS A 159 11.54 1.11 -7.94
CA LYS A 159 11.03 0.89 -6.58
C LYS A 159 12.05 1.22 -5.50
N CYS A 160 13.32 1.37 -5.85
CA CYS A 160 14.37 1.64 -4.88
C CYS A 160 14.21 3.05 -4.31
N PRO A 161 14.22 3.21 -2.97
CA PRO A 161 14.31 4.53 -2.34
C PRO A 161 15.57 5.27 -2.82
N LYS A 162 15.44 6.58 -3.01
CA LYS A 162 16.56 7.45 -3.44
C LYS A 162 17.25 8.15 -2.29
N THR A 163 16.63 8.13 -1.13
CA THR A 163 17.20 8.66 0.10
C THR A 163 16.70 7.84 1.29
N TYR A 164 17.52 7.80 2.34
CA TYR A 164 17.22 7.09 3.58
C TYR A 164 17.40 8.05 4.75
N ILE A 165 16.37 8.13 5.58
CA ILE A 165 16.34 9.04 6.75
C ILE A 165 16.16 8.19 8.00
N ARG A 166 17.16 8.24 8.90
CA ARG A 166 17.02 7.61 10.20
C ARG A 166 16.07 8.42 11.06
N CYS A 167 15.18 7.75 11.76
CA CYS A 167 14.27 8.36 12.72
C CYS A 167 14.20 7.53 14.01
N ASN A 168 13.94 8.23 15.12
CA ASN A 168 13.79 7.55 16.42
C ASN A 168 12.45 6.84 16.56
N ALA A 169 11.42 7.33 15.84
CA ALA A 169 10.11 6.72 15.80
C ALA A 169 9.43 7.01 14.45
N LEU A 170 8.61 6.08 13.99
CA LEU A 170 7.70 6.30 12.87
C LEU A 170 6.37 6.86 13.40
N PRO A 171 5.79 7.88 12.76
CA PRO A 171 4.50 8.44 13.19
C PRO A 171 3.40 7.39 13.00
N MET A 172 2.70 7.10 14.09
CA MET A 172 1.63 6.10 14.13
C MET A 172 0.29 6.77 14.44
N ALA A 173 -0.76 6.32 13.78
CA ALA A 173 -2.12 6.66 14.15
C ALA A 173 -2.55 5.86 15.41
N ALA A 174 -3.63 6.28 16.07
CA ALA A 174 -4.15 5.62 17.26
C ALA A 174 -4.50 4.12 17.03
N ASN A 175 -4.78 3.74 15.79
CA ASN A 175 -5.05 2.35 15.39
C ASN A 175 -3.79 1.55 15.02
N GLY A 176 -2.59 2.07 15.30
CA GLY A 176 -1.32 1.40 15.02
C GLY A 176 -0.87 1.42 13.55
N LYS A 177 -1.49 2.23 12.69
CA LYS A 177 -1.07 2.37 11.28
C LYS A 177 -0.06 3.51 11.12
N ILE A 178 0.94 3.30 10.26
CA ILE A 178 1.94 4.32 9.91
C ILE A 178 1.26 5.48 9.16
N GLN A 179 1.50 6.71 9.63
CA GLN A 179 1.01 7.95 9.01
C GLN A 179 2.04 8.46 7.98
N ARG A 180 2.06 7.89 6.78
CA ARG A 180 3.04 8.24 5.73
C ARG A 180 2.99 9.70 5.30
N ARG A 181 1.79 10.31 5.31
CA ARG A 181 1.63 11.74 5.02
C ARG A 181 2.39 12.62 6.02
N ALA A 182 2.41 12.23 7.30
CA ALA A 182 3.16 12.96 8.32
C ALA A 182 4.68 12.89 8.08
N LEU A 183 5.19 11.76 7.58
CA LEU A 183 6.61 11.63 7.19
C LEU A 183 6.97 12.59 6.05
N ALA A 184 6.14 12.66 5.00
CA ALA A 184 6.37 13.55 3.88
C ALA A 184 6.31 15.04 4.30
N LEU A 185 5.35 15.41 5.15
CA LEU A 185 5.23 16.78 5.67
C LEU A 185 6.42 17.16 6.55
N ASN A 186 6.86 16.28 7.43
CA ASN A 186 8.03 16.51 8.28
C ASN A 186 9.31 16.71 7.45
N TRP A 187 9.49 15.96 6.38
CA TRP A 187 10.60 16.15 5.45
C TRP A 187 10.55 17.53 4.81
N ASN A 188 9.42 17.93 4.27
CA ASN A 188 9.26 19.22 3.59
C ASN A 188 9.50 20.39 4.54
N ASN A 189 9.09 20.29 5.82
CA ASN A 189 9.33 21.33 6.83
C ASN A 189 10.80 21.45 7.26
N LEU A 190 11.60 20.38 7.08
CA LEU A 190 13.02 20.38 7.45
C LEU A 190 13.95 20.81 6.30
N ASN A 191 13.47 20.75 5.05
CA ASN A 191 14.30 20.93 3.86
C ASN A 191 13.71 21.93 2.84
N GLY A 192 12.61 22.64 3.19
CA GLY A 192 11.90 23.65 2.36
C GLY A 192 12.20 25.09 2.79
#